data_54043d7e309d65c60d4e4d2dcea76c9b
#
_entry.id   54043d7e309d65c60d4e4d2dcea76c9b
#
_cell.length_a   1.000
_cell.length_b   1.000
_cell.length_c   1.000
_cell.angle_alpha   90.00
_cell.angle_beta   90.00
_cell.angle_gamma   90.00
#
_symmetry.space_group_name_H-M   'P 1'
#
loop_
_entity.id
_entity.type
_entity.pdbx_description
1 polymer ?
#
loop_
_entity_poly.entity_id
_entity_poly.type
_entity_poly.pdbx_seq_one_letter_code
_entity_poly.pdbx_strand_id
1 'polypeptide(L)'
;MLKKERQEFILREINLHNKVLTSDICETINVSEDTIRRDLSDLSDKGDIIKVHGGALSKSFHVSFQSNGVYSHDKKKLIAQKAVTLIKDGMFVLTTGGTTILELAKALPQHLRATFITGSLPAALEYIHHPSIEVILIGDRISKNSKITVGGDAINKINQIHADICFLGINAIDIKLGLTDNDWDVVQVKKAMIKASKKVVALTIAEKVNTMQKIKVADIDELDIMITELDAKEEIFDAYKEKGLQIL
;
A
#
# COMPACT_ATOMS: atom_id res chain seq x y z
N MET A 1 1.24 -26.57 14.93
CA MET A 1 0.61 -25.23 15.14
C MET A 1 -0.82 -25.44 15.58
N LEU A 2 -1.21 -24.86 16.71
CA LEU A 2 -2.58 -24.93 17.24
C LEU A 2 -3.54 -24.12 16.34
N LYS A 3 -4.84 -24.47 16.33
CA LYS A 3 -5.85 -23.75 15.53
C LYS A 3 -5.84 -22.23 15.76
N LYS A 4 -5.76 -21.81 17.01
CA LYS A 4 -5.75 -20.38 17.38
C LYS A 4 -4.52 -19.65 16.83
N GLU A 5 -3.33 -20.20 17.01
CA GLU A 5 -2.08 -19.66 16.47
C GLU A 5 -2.11 -19.56 14.94
N ARG A 6 -2.70 -20.56 14.28
CA ARG A 6 -2.84 -20.57 12.83
C ARG A 6 -3.81 -19.51 12.34
N GLN A 7 -4.94 -19.32 13.01
CA GLN A 7 -5.89 -18.28 12.69
C GLN A 7 -5.31 -16.86 12.92
N GLU A 8 -4.52 -16.68 13.99
CA GLU A 8 -3.79 -15.41 14.24
C GLU A 8 -2.76 -15.13 13.16
N PHE A 9 -1.99 -16.15 12.75
CA PHE A 9 -1.05 -16.03 11.63
C PHE A 9 -1.76 -15.65 10.32
N ILE A 10 -2.83 -16.37 9.96
CA ILE A 10 -3.62 -16.11 8.75
C ILE A 10 -4.18 -14.68 8.77
N LEU A 11 -4.73 -14.24 9.89
CA LEU A 11 -5.29 -12.91 10.04
C LEU A 11 -4.22 -11.83 9.91
N ARG A 12 -3.03 -12.05 10.48
CA ARG A 12 -1.88 -11.18 10.31
C ARG A 12 -1.47 -11.04 8.85
N GLU A 13 -1.28 -12.15 8.14
CA GLU A 13 -0.90 -12.15 6.72
C GLU A 13 -1.94 -11.43 5.85
N ILE A 14 -3.24 -11.67 6.09
CA ILE A 14 -4.32 -10.99 5.39
C ILE A 14 -4.28 -9.47 5.63
N ASN A 15 -4.05 -9.04 6.86
CA ASN A 15 -4.02 -7.62 7.19
C ASN A 15 -2.73 -6.93 6.70
N LEU A 16 -1.63 -7.66 6.67
CA LEU A 16 -0.35 -7.15 6.18
C LEU A 16 -0.36 -6.93 4.67
N HIS A 17 -0.85 -7.91 3.94
CA HIS A 17 -0.80 -7.94 2.47
C HIS A 17 -2.14 -7.63 1.78
N ASN A 18 -3.18 -7.32 2.53
CA ASN A 18 -4.56 -7.05 2.10
C ASN A 18 -5.28 -8.23 1.42
N LYS A 19 -4.55 -9.23 0.94
CA LYS A 19 -5.05 -10.44 0.28
C LYS A 19 -4.09 -11.59 0.54
N VAL A 20 -4.65 -12.80 0.75
CA VAL A 20 -3.89 -14.06 0.73
C VAL A 20 -4.56 -15.08 -0.17
N LEU A 21 -3.77 -15.94 -0.79
CA LEU A 21 -4.26 -17.15 -1.46
C LEU A 21 -4.19 -18.33 -0.50
N THR A 22 -5.17 -19.23 -0.59
CA THR A 22 -5.20 -20.46 0.22
C THR A 22 -3.94 -21.29 -0.01
N SER A 23 -3.49 -21.41 -1.28
CA SER A 23 -2.27 -22.12 -1.66
C SER A 23 -1.03 -21.60 -0.94
N ASP A 24 -0.87 -20.26 -0.89
CA ASP A 24 0.31 -19.63 -0.33
C ASP A 24 0.40 -19.85 1.19
N ILE A 25 -0.75 -19.79 1.87
CA ILE A 25 -0.82 -20.13 3.31
C ILE A 25 -0.48 -21.59 3.54
N CYS A 26 -1.04 -22.51 2.72
CA CYS A 26 -0.75 -23.95 2.83
C CYS A 26 0.75 -24.22 2.71
N GLU A 27 1.41 -23.62 1.73
CA GLU A 27 2.85 -23.74 1.51
C GLU A 27 3.66 -23.19 2.69
N THR A 28 3.28 -22.00 3.19
CA THR A 28 4.03 -21.30 4.24
C THR A 28 4.00 -22.06 5.56
N ILE A 29 2.87 -22.64 5.95
CA ILE A 29 2.73 -23.27 7.27
C ILE A 29 2.59 -24.82 7.19
N ASN A 30 2.74 -25.38 6.01
CA ASN A 30 2.67 -26.83 5.73
C ASN A 30 1.39 -27.49 6.29
N VAL A 31 0.23 -26.97 5.88
CA VAL A 31 -1.10 -27.43 6.31
C VAL A 31 -1.99 -27.66 5.08
N SER A 32 -2.89 -28.65 5.14
CA SER A 32 -3.78 -28.97 4.02
C SER A 32 -4.74 -27.83 3.66
N GLU A 33 -5.11 -27.72 2.38
CA GLU A 33 -6.09 -26.74 1.91
C GLU A 33 -7.43 -26.79 2.66
N ASP A 34 -7.91 -27.99 2.99
CA ASP A 34 -9.17 -28.14 3.71
C ASP A 34 -9.13 -27.52 5.11
N THR A 35 -7.98 -27.63 5.78
CA THR A 35 -7.79 -26.99 7.09
C THR A 35 -7.80 -25.48 6.96
N ILE A 36 -7.08 -24.94 5.97
CA ILE A 36 -7.05 -23.49 5.73
C ILE A 36 -8.43 -22.98 5.29
N ARG A 37 -9.13 -23.68 4.43
CA ARG A 37 -10.51 -23.31 4.02
C ARG A 37 -11.48 -23.25 5.19
N ARG A 38 -11.35 -24.15 6.19
CA ARG A 38 -12.15 -24.11 7.43
C ARG A 38 -11.76 -22.92 8.28
N ASP A 39 -10.46 -22.64 8.47
CA ASP A 39 -9.99 -21.48 9.23
C ASP A 39 -10.46 -20.16 8.60
N LEU A 40 -10.37 -20.03 7.28
CA LEU A 40 -10.89 -18.88 6.55
C LEU A 40 -12.41 -18.74 6.69
N SER A 41 -13.17 -19.85 6.73
CA SER A 41 -14.61 -19.79 7.01
C SER A 41 -14.88 -19.28 8.39
N ASP A 42 -14.23 -19.84 9.43
CA ASP A 42 -14.41 -19.42 10.81
C ASP A 42 -14.07 -17.92 11.02
N LEU A 43 -12.98 -17.44 10.41
CA LEU A 43 -12.60 -16.01 10.47
C LEU A 43 -13.59 -15.13 9.72
N SER A 44 -14.13 -15.60 8.61
CA SER A 44 -15.16 -14.88 7.85
C SER A 44 -16.48 -14.79 8.61
N ASP A 45 -16.89 -15.89 9.27
CA ASP A 45 -18.12 -15.98 10.07
C ASP A 45 -18.04 -15.05 11.30
N LYS A 46 -16.85 -14.89 11.88
CA LYS A 46 -16.57 -13.89 12.93
C LYS A 46 -16.55 -12.45 12.40
N GLY A 47 -16.53 -12.27 11.08
CA GLY A 47 -16.45 -10.97 10.43
C GLY A 47 -15.06 -10.33 10.47
N ASP A 48 -13.98 -11.10 10.69
CA ASP A 48 -12.61 -10.60 10.74
C ASP A 48 -12.00 -10.41 9.35
N ILE A 49 -12.46 -11.18 8.37
CA ILE A 49 -11.99 -11.17 6.97
C ILE A 49 -13.16 -11.23 5.98
N ILE A 50 -12.85 -11.02 4.70
CA ILE A 50 -13.76 -11.27 3.57
C ILE A 50 -13.26 -12.48 2.82
N LYS A 51 -13.96 -13.61 2.91
CA LYS A 51 -13.64 -14.83 2.16
C LYS A 51 -14.00 -14.67 0.68
N VAL A 52 -13.08 -15.04 -0.20
CA VAL A 52 -13.25 -15.03 -1.66
C VAL A 52 -12.85 -16.38 -2.24
N HIS A 53 -13.14 -16.60 -3.55
CA HIS A 53 -12.69 -17.82 -4.22
C HIS A 53 -11.15 -17.89 -4.21
N GLY A 54 -10.62 -19.00 -3.69
CA GLY A 54 -9.18 -19.26 -3.62
C GLY A 54 -8.41 -18.50 -2.53
N GLY A 55 -9.09 -17.77 -1.60
CA GLY A 55 -8.38 -17.05 -0.55
C GLY A 55 -9.25 -16.14 0.31
N ALA A 56 -8.64 -15.08 0.83
CA ALA A 56 -9.33 -14.07 1.63
C ALA A 56 -8.75 -12.67 1.44
N LEU A 57 -9.55 -11.65 1.77
CA LEU A 57 -9.22 -10.23 1.71
C LEU A 57 -9.33 -9.61 3.10
N SER A 58 -8.50 -8.60 3.36
CA SER A 58 -8.57 -7.83 4.59
C SER A 58 -9.85 -6.99 4.64
N LYS A 59 -10.58 -7.07 5.73
CA LYS A 59 -11.75 -6.24 5.99
C LYS A 59 -11.38 -4.76 6.07
N SER A 60 -10.25 -4.44 6.69
CA SER A 60 -9.77 -3.07 6.84
C SER A 60 -9.52 -2.37 5.51
N PHE A 61 -9.17 -3.11 4.45
CA PHE A 61 -8.98 -2.57 3.10
C PHE A 61 -10.29 -2.40 2.33
N HIS A 62 -11.29 -3.27 2.58
CA HIS A 62 -12.52 -3.31 1.79
C HIS A 62 -13.70 -2.54 2.41
N VAL A 63 -13.74 -2.38 3.73
CA VAL A 63 -14.89 -1.79 4.45
C VAL A 63 -14.59 -0.39 4.97
N SER A 64 -13.33 0.01 5.13
CA SER A 64 -13.00 1.24 5.83
C SER A 64 -13.05 2.49 4.95
N PHE A 65 -14.24 3.05 4.81
CA PHE A 65 -14.43 4.50 4.83
C PHE A 65 -14.55 5.03 6.29
N GLN A 66 -14.54 4.14 7.31
CA GLN A 66 -14.60 4.49 8.73
C GLN A 66 -13.32 4.05 9.42
N SER A 67 -12.72 4.96 10.19
CA SER A 67 -11.43 4.83 10.86
C SER A 67 -11.30 3.70 11.89
N ASN A 68 -12.41 3.06 12.29
CA ASN A 68 -12.44 2.03 13.32
C ASN A 68 -12.25 0.64 12.71
N GLY A 69 -11.02 0.21 12.45
CA GLY A 69 -10.73 -1.15 11.95
C GLY A 69 -9.55 -1.23 10.98
N VAL A 70 -8.83 -0.14 10.75
CA VAL A 70 -7.60 -0.16 9.94
C VAL A 70 -6.48 -0.82 10.73
N TYR A 71 -5.91 -1.89 10.17
CA TYR A 71 -4.73 -2.54 10.74
C TYR A 71 -3.56 -1.57 10.90
N SER A 72 -2.92 -1.57 12.07
CA SER A 72 -1.78 -0.69 12.41
C SER A 72 -2.08 0.81 12.17
N HIS A 73 -3.27 1.27 12.55
CA HIS A 73 -3.73 2.64 12.28
C HIS A 73 -2.78 3.71 12.82
N ASP A 74 -2.33 3.60 14.08
CA ASP A 74 -1.45 4.60 14.70
C ASP A 74 -0.08 4.66 14.01
N LYS A 75 0.48 3.50 13.60
CA LYS A 75 1.70 3.44 12.81
C LYS A 75 1.55 4.18 11.48
N LYS A 76 0.43 4.01 10.79
CA LYS A 76 0.14 4.68 9.50
C LYS A 76 -0.06 6.19 9.65
N LYS A 77 -0.60 6.65 10.78
CA LYS A 77 -0.66 8.08 11.11
C LYS A 77 0.74 8.68 11.26
N LEU A 78 1.64 8.01 11.97
CA LEU A 78 3.03 8.45 12.11
C LEU A 78 3.73 8.56 10.75
N ILE A 79 3.55 7.55 9.90
CA ILE A 79 4.07 7.55 8.53
C ILE A 79 3.51 8.73 7.73
N ALA A 80 2.20 8.97 7.81
CA ALA A 80 1.53 10.08 7.13
C ALA A 80 2.06 11.44 7.59
N GLN A 81 2.26 11.64 8.90
CA GLN A 81 2.83 12.87 9.46
C GLN A 81 4.26 13.15 8.94
N LYS A 82 5.09 12.11 8.84
CA LYS A 82 6.43 12.23 8.22
C LYS A 82 6.31 12.57 6.72
N ALA A 83 5.41 11.91 5.99
CA ALA A 83 5.24 12.09 4.56
C ALA A 83 4.77 13.50 4.17
N VAL A 84 3.85 14.09 4.95
CA VAL A 84 3.34 15.45 4.74
C VAL A 84 4.46 16.49 4.73
N THR A 85 5.53 16.30 5.51
CA THR A 85 6.66 17.26 5.57
C THR A 85 7.42 17.41 4.25
N LEU A 86 7.25 16.45 3.33
CA LEU A 86 7.88 16.46 2.01
C LEU A 86 7.05 17.21 0.95
N ILE A 87 5.81 17.56 1.25
CA ILE A 87 4.89 18.20 0.32
C ILE A 87 4.93 19.72 0.50
N LYS A 88 5.05 20.45 -0.61
CA LYS A 88 5.09 21.90 -0.64
C LYS A 88 4.04 22.47 -1.59
N ASP A 89 3.71 23.74 -1.41
CA ASP A 89 2.82 24.45 -2.32
C ASP A 89 3.32 24.40 -3.76
N GLY A 90 2.38 24.26 -4.69
CA GLY A 90 2.63 24.20 -6.12
C GLY A 90 3.07 22.84 -6.66
N MET A 91 3.31 21.83 -5.79
CA MET A 91 3.73 20.50 -6.23
C MET A 91 2.62 19.74 -6.96
N PHE A 92 3.02 18.96 -7.95
CA PHE A 92 2.27 17.86 -8.54
C PHE A 92 2.61 16.57 -7.79
N VAL A 93 1.62 16.03 -7.06
CA VAL A 93 1.78 14.90 -6.15
C VAL A 93 1.03 13.68 -6.71
N LEU A 94 1.74 12.65 -7.14
CA LEU A 94 1.15 11.36 -7.51
C LEU A 94 0.96 10.50 -6.27
N THR A 95 -0.21 9.87 -6.12
CA THR A 95 -0.45 8.91 -5.03
C THR A 95 -1.12 7.63 -5.51
N THR A 96 -0.66 6.50 -5.00
CA THR A 96 -1.35 5.22 -5.16
C THR A 96 -2.60 5.15 -4.26
N GLY A 97 -3.09 3.96 -4.00
CA GLY A 97 -4.10 3.70 -2.98
C GLY A 97 -3.50 3.04 -1.74
N GLY A 98 -4.40 2.65 -0.86
CA GLY A 98 -4.08 1.97 0.39
C GLY A 98 -4.32 2.83 1.62
N THR A 99 -4.43 2.15 2.77
CA THR A 99 -4.82 2.81 4.02
C THR A 99 -3.80 3.83 4.54
N THR A 100 -2.51 3.67 4.24
CA THR A 100 -1.49 4.68 4.58
C THR A 100 -1.64 5.95 3.75
N ILE A 101 -2.04 5.82 2.47
CA ILE A 101 -2.34 6.98 1.61
C ILE A 101 -3.58 7.72 2.10
N LEU A 102 -4.59 6.99 2.62
CA LEU A 102 -5.76 7.65 3.24
C LEU A 102 -5.37 8.45 4.48
N GLU A 103 -4.47 7.92 5.31
CA GLU A 103 -3.95 8.68 6.46
C GLU A 103 -3.11 9.88 6.02
N LEU A 104 -2.35 9.77 4.91
CA LEU A 104 -1.66 10.92 4.31
C LEU A 104 -2.67 12.01 3.90
N ALA A 105 -3.76 11.63 3.22
CA ALA A 105 -4.78 12.57 2.79
C ALA A 105 -5.41 13.33 3.98
N LYS A 106 -5.70 12.63 5.08
CA LYS A 106 -6.26 13.21 6.32
C LYS A 106 -5.26 14.12 7.06
N ALA A 107 -3.97 13.87 6.90
CA ALA A 107 -2.92 14.61 7.59
C ALA A 107 -2.49 15.91 6.86
N LEU A 108 -3.01 16.17 5.67
CA LEU A 108 -2.63 17.35 4.87
C LEU A 108 -3.00 18.64 5.59
N PRO A 109 -2.09 19.64 5.66
CA PRO A 109 -2.39 20.95 6.21
C PRO A 109 -3.44 21.68 5.39
N GLN A 110 -4.48 22.24 6.02
CA GLN A 110 -5.61 22.86 5.33
C GLN A 110 -5.24 24.03 4.39
N HIS A 111 -4.10 24.67 4.63
CA HIS A 111 -3.58 25.77 3.80
C HIS A 111 -2.74 25.31 2.61
N LEU A 112 -2.42 24.02 2.51
CA LEU A 112 -1.61 23.48 1.42
C LEU A 112 -2.29 23.70 0.06
N ARG A 113 -1.52 24.19 -0.91
CA ARG A 113 -1.96 24.43 -2.29
C ARG A 113 -1.11 23.58 -3.23
N ALA A 114 -1.57 22.38 -3.55
CA ALA A 114 -0.90 21.42 -4.42
C ALA A 114 -1.91 20.70 -5.30
N THR A 115 -1.45 20.07 -6.35
CA THR A 115 -2.30 19.23 -7.23
C THR A 115 -2.03 17.77 -6.91
N PHE A 116 -3.04 17.07 -6.40
CA PHE A 116 -3.00 15.64 -6.11
C PHE A 116 -3.58 14.84 -7.26
N ILE A 117 -2.80 13.88 -7.77
CA ILE A 117 -3.17 13.05 -8.91
C ILE A 117 -3.20 11.60 -8.43
N THR A 118 -4.31 10.91 -8.60
CA THR A 118 -4.48 9.55 -8.12
C THR A 118 -5.39 8.72 -9.03
N GLY A 119 -5.14 7.42 -9.10
CA GLY A 119 -6.10 6.45 -9.65
C GLY A 119 -6.95 5.78 -8.56
N SER A 120 -6.73 6.10 -7.29
CA SER A 120 -7.44 5.48 -6.16
C SER A 120 -8.74 6.20 -5.86
N LEU A 121 -9.88 5.51 -6.02
CA LEU A 121 -11.18 6.06 -5.67
C LEU A 121 -11.29 6.46 -4.20
N PRO A 122 -10.84 5.62 -3.21
CA PRO A 122 -10.87 6.03 -1.81
C PRO A 122 -10.01 7.25 -1.51
N ALA A 123 -8.81 7.34 -2.13
CA ALA A 123 -7.93 8.50 -1.93
C ALA A 123 -8.53 9.76 -2.54
N ALA A 124 -9.10 9.68 -3.75
CA ALA A 124 -9.76 10.83 -4.39
C ALA A 124 -10.92 11.35 -3.55
N LEU A 125 -11.76 10.45 -3.00
CA LEU A 125 -12.86 10.82 -2.11
C LEU A 125 -12.38 11.51 -0.83
N GLU A 126 -11.23 11.12 -0.28
CA GLU A 126 -10.66 11.79 0.89
C GLU A 126 -10.09 13.17 0.51
N TYR A 127 -9.37 13.26 -0.62
CA TYR A 127 -8.77 14.50 -1.10
C TYR A 127 -9.80 15.59 -1.42
N ILE A 128 -10.98 15.26 -1.99
CA ILE A 128 -11.99 16.27 -2.34
C ILE A 128 -12.58 16.99 -1.13
N HIS A 129 -12.41 16.48 0.08
CA HIS A 129 -12.79 17.18 1.31
C HIS A 129 -11.79 18.25 1.74
N HIS A 130 -10.59 18.28 1.14
CA HIS A 130 -9.58 19.27 1.47
C HIS A 130 -9.89 20.62 0.81
N PRO A 131 -9.84 21.74 1.55
CA PRO A 131 -10.35 23.04 1.06
C PRO A 131 -9.50 23.69 -0.04
N SER A 132 -8.22 23.34 -0.20
CA SER A 132 -7.26 24.15 -0.96
C SER A 132 -6.45 23.41 -2.00
N ILE A 133 -6.49 22.08 -2.03
CA ILE A 133 -5.80 21.28 -3.06
C ILE A 133 -6.67 21.09 -4.29
N GLU A 134 -6.02 20.92 -5.45
CA GLU A 134 -6.66 20.41 -6.66
C GLU A 134 -6.55 18.88 -6.71
N VAL A 135 -7.59 18.23 -7.20
CA VAL A 135 -7.64 16.77 -7.29
C VAL A 135 -7.90 16.31 -8.71
N ILE A 136 -6.98 15.53 -9.27
CA ILE A 136 -7.12 14.91 -10.58
C ILE A 136 -7.26 13.40 -10.39
N LEU A 137 -8.42 12.87 -10.77
CA LEU A 137 -8.66 11.43 -10.79
C LEU A 137 -8.31 10.87 -12.17
N ILE A 138 -7.34 9.94 -12.20
CA ILE A 138 -7.00 9.20 -13.41
C ILE A 138 -8.07 8.13 -13.61
N GLY A 139 -8.82 8.23 -14.70
CA GLY A 139 -9.88 7.28 -15.05
C GLY A 139 -9.38 6.17 -15.97
N ASP A 140 -9.98 5.01 -15.85
CA ASP A 140 -9.93 3.81 -16.69
C ASP A 140 -10.76 2.70 -16.00
N ARG A 141 -10.53 1.43 -16.36
CA ARG A 141 -11.10 0.24 -15.69
C ARG A 141 -10.68 0.19 -14.22
N ILE A 142 -11.58 -0.16 -13.34
CA ILE A 142 -11.32 -0.24 -11.89
C ILE A 142 -11.00 -1.68 -11.50
N SER A 143 -9.84 -1.90 -10.85
CA SER A 143 -9.59 -3.11 -10.08
C SER A 143 -10.47 -3.11 -8.84
N LYS A 144 -11.43 -4.04 -8.78
CA LYS A 144 -12.39 -4.13 -7.66
C LYS A 144 -11.72 -4.40 -6.32
N ASN A 145 -10.60 -5.15 -6.33
CA ASN A 145 -9.88 -5.52 -5.12
C ASN A 145 -9.08 -4.35 -4.56
N SER A 146 -8.36 -3.62 -5.40
CA SER A 146 -7.52 -2.49 -4.98
C SER A 146 -8.25 -1.15 -4.98
N LYS A 147 -9.44 -1.05 -5.63
CA LYS A 147 -10.21 0.18 -5.83
C LYS A 147 -9.39 1.28 -6.52
N ILE A 148 -8.47 0.86 -7.39
CA ILE A 148 -7.59 1.72 -8.18
C ILE A 148 -7.96 1.54 -9.65
N THR A 149 -7.87 2.62 -10.42
CA THR A 149 -7.96 2.55 -11.87
C THR A 149 -6.71 1.89 -12.46
N VAL A 150 -6.94 0.96 -13.37
CA VAL A 150 -5.92 0.14 -14.01
C VAL A 150 -6.24 0.02 -15.50
N GLY A 151 -5.23 -0.21 -16.33
CA GLY A 151 -5.40 -0.38 -17.76
C GLY A 151 -4.52 0.55 -18.58
N GLY A 152 -4.62 0.44 -19.91
CA GLY A 152 -3.75 1.16 -20.83
C GLY A 152 -3.96 2.67 -20.79
N ASP A 153 -5.21 3.13 -20.67
CA ASP A 153 -5.52 4.56 -20.64
C ASP A 153 -5.02 5.23 -19.37
N ALA A 154 -5.14 4.55 -18.20
CA ALA A 154 -4.57 5.04 -16.96
C ALA A 154 -3.05 5.19 -17.06
N ILE A 155 -2.36 4.17 -17.57
CA ILE A 155 -0.89 4.18 -17.76
C ILE A 155 -0.49 5.28 -18.74
N ASN A 156 -1.17 5.41 -19.87
CA ASN A 156 -0.89 6.45 -20.87
C ASN A 156 -1.04 7.86 -20.29
N LYS A 157 -2.07 8.11 -19.49
CA LYS A 157 -2.26 9.40 -18.80
C LYS A 157 -1.14 9.67 -17.80
N ILE A 158 -0.75 8.67 -17.00
CA ILE A 158 0.36 8.79 -16.04
C ILE A 158 1.66 9.13 -16.78
N ASN A 159 1.95 8.48 -17.91
CA ASN A 159 3.16 8.71 -18.69
C ASN A 159 3.27 10.14 -19.30
N GLN A 160 2.17 10.92 -19.31
CA GLN A 160 2.16 12.32 -19.75
C GLN A 160 2.40 13.30 -18.59
N ILE A 161 2.53 12.80 -17.35
CA ILE A 161 2.72 13.62 -16.16
C ILE A 161 4.22 13.66 -15.82
N HIS A 162 4.66 14.83 -15.34
CA HIS A 162 5.96 14.99 -14.69
C HIS A 162 5.70 15.43 -13.25
N ALA A 163 5.50 14.47 -12.35
CA ALA A 163 5.22 14.74 -10.96
C ALA A 163 6.49 15.13 -10.19
N ASP A 164 6.33 16.02 -9.22
CA ASP A 164 7.45 16.39 -8.34
C ASP A 164 7.74 15.29 -7.32
N ILE A 165 6.69 14.59 -6.87
CA ILE A 165 6.80 13.52 -5.89
C ILE A 165 5.70 12.48 -6.10
N CYS A 166 6.06 11.21 -5.90
CA CYS A 166 5.13 10.10 -5.87
C CYS A 166 5.15 9.40 -4.51
N PHE A 167 3.98 9.20 -3.90
CA PHE A 167 3.82 8.38 -2.71
C PHE A 167 3.23 7.03 -3.06
N LEU A 168 4.00 5.99 -2.82
CA LEU A 168 3.62 4.61 -3.05
C LEU A 168 3.23 3.92 -1.74
N GLY A 169 1.96 3.55 -1.59
CA GLY A 169 1.58 2.53 -0.62
C GLY A 169 2.08 1.18 -1.09
N ILE A 170 2.87 0.48 -0.27
CA ILE A 170 3.53 -0.76 -0.68
C ILE A 170 2.99 -1.99 0.06
N ASN A 171 3.09 -3.15 -0.58
CA ASN A 171 2.71 -4.43 0.00
C ASN A 171 3.88 -5.17 0.63
N ALA A 172 5.06 -5.10 0.04
CA ALA A 172 6.26 -5.74 0.55
C ALA A 172 7.51 -5.07 -0.04
N ILE A 173 8.60 -5.06 0.71
CA ILE A 173 9.91 -4.58 0.28
C ILE A 173 11.01 -5.49 0.83
N ASP A 174 11.92 -5.90 -0.04
CA ASP A 174 13.05 -6.75 0.28
C ASP A 174 14.33 -6.21 -0.38
N ILE A 175 15.47 -6.32 0.30
CA ILE A 175 16.73 -5.73 -0.17
C ILE A 175 17.23 -6.32 -1.50
N LYS A 176 16.90 -7.60 -1.79
CA LYS A 176 17.33 -8.30 -3.00
C LYS A 176 16.31 -8.19 -4.13
N LEU A 177 15.02 -8.27 -3.78
CA LEU A 177 13.92 -8.31 -4.74
C LEU A 177 13.31 -6.94 -5.03
N GLY A 178 13.62 -5.94 -4.20
CA GLY A 178 13.05 -4.61 -4.31
C GLY A 178 11.62 -4.55 -3.81
N LEU A 179 10.86 -3.64 -4.38
CA LEU A 179 9.44 -3.46 -4.11
C LEU A 179 8.63 -4.51 -4.85
N THR A 180 7.74 -5.21 -4.16
CA THR A 180 6.92 -6.28 -4.73
C THR A 180 5.45 -6.17 -4.35
N ASP A 181 4.58 -6.72 -5.19
CA ASP A 181 3.11 -6.72 -5.03
C ASP A 181 2.52 -8.05 -5.52
N ASN A 182 1.22 -8.26 -5.36
CA ASN A 182 0.50 -9.46 -5.79
C ASN A 182 -0.63 -9.18 -6.80
N ASP A 183 -0.80 -7.94 -7.26
CA ASP A 183 -1.79 -7.54 -8.26
C ASP A 183 -1.07 -7.05 -9.53
N TRP A 184 -1.17 -7.83 -10.61
CA TRP A 184 -0.47 -7.55 -11.87
C TRP A 184 -0.82 -6.20 -12.47
N ASP A 185 -2.11 -5.84 -12.49
CA ASP A 185 -2.58 -4.58 -13.06
C ASP A 185 -2.10 -3.37 -12.24
N VAL A 186 -2.15 -3.49 -10.90
CA VAL A 186 -1.66 -2.45 -9.98
C VAL A 186 -0.14 -2.25 -10.11
N VAL A 187 0.61 -3.33 -10.33
CA VAL A 187 2.07 -3.27 -10.58
C VAL A 187 2.37 -2.40 -11.80
N GLN A 188 1.63 -2.55 -12.90
CA GLN A 188 1.86 -1.75 -14.11
C GLN A 188 1.62 -0.26 -13.86
N VAL A 189 0.57 0.07 -13.11
CA VAL A 189 0.28 1.46 -12.70
C VAL A 189 1.40 2.02 -11.82
N LYS A 190 1.86 1.27 -10.81
CA LYS A 190 2.98 1.68 -9.94
C LYS A 190 4.26 1.93 -10.73
N LYS A 191 4.60 1.07 -11.67
CA LYS A 191 5.76 1.26 -12.57
C LYS A 191 5.66 2.55 -13.39
N ALA A 192 4.49 2.86 -13.93
CA ALA A 192 4.27 4.10 -14.65
C ALA A 192 4.42 5.33 -13.73
N MET A 193 3.88 5.26 -12.50
CA MET A 193 3.99 6.34 -11.52
C MET A 193 5.44 6.61 -11.09
N ILE A 194 6.24 5.57 -10.87
CA ILE A 194 7.67 5.68 -10.57
C ILE A 194 8.37 6.45 -11.69
N LYS A 195 8.19 6.02 -12.95
CA LYS A 195 8.81 6.66 -14.12
C LYS A 195 8.37 8.11 -14.35
N ALA A 196 7.15 8.44 -13.97
CA ALA A 196 6.56 9.77 -14.15
C ALA A 196 6.97 10.79 -13.06
N SER A 197 7.78 10.39 -12.08
CA SER A 197 8.02 11.19 -10.87
C SER A 197 9.51 11.51 -10.68
N LYS A 198 9.80 12.73 -10.23
CA LYS A 198 11.18 13.16 -9.89
C LYS A 198 11.65 12.55 -8.58
N LYS A 199 10.74 12.32 -7.64
CA LYS A 199 11.01 11.72 -6.34
C LYS A 199 10.01 10.64 -6.03
N VAL A 200 10.49 9.47 -5.63
CA VAL A 200 9.69 8.29 -5.32
C VAL A 200 9.80 7.95 -3.84
N VAL A 201 8.67 7.99 -3.14
CA VAL A 201 8.58 7.76 -1.71
C VAL A 201 7.73 6.53 -1.42
N ALA A 202 8.33 5.52 -0.82
CA ALA A 202 7.63 4.31 -0.36
C ALA A 202 7.09 4.53 1.06
N LEU A 203 5.78 4.35 1.25
CA LEU A 203 5.13 4.41 2.56
C LEU A 203 4.83 2.99 3.05
N THR A 204 5.43 2.58 4.15
CA THR A 204 5.29 1.22 4.66
C THR A 204 5.35 1.14 6.18
N ILE A 205 4.59 0.22 6.77
CA ILE A 205 4.84 -0.21 8.15
C ILE A 205 6.05 -1.15 8.19
N ALA A 206 6.82 -1.11 9.26
CA ALA A 206 8.05 -1.90 9.40
C ALA A 206 7.83 -3.42 9.24
N GLU A 207 6.64 -3.91 9.59
CA GLU A 207 6.26 -5.32 9.41
C GLU A 207 6.32 -5.81 7.95
N LYS A 208 6.32 -4.89 6.95
CA LYS A 208 6.44 -5.21 5.52
C LYS A 208 7.88 -5.17 5.01
N VAL A 209 8.81 -4.68 5.81
CA VAL A 209 10.24 -4.65 5.49
C VAL A 209 10.80 -6.07 5.60
N ASN A 210 11.68 -6.45 4.69
CA ASN A 210 12.21 -7.80 4.53
C ASN A 210 11.12 -8.86 4.27
N THR A 211 10.02 -8.44 3.62
CA THR A 211 8.98 -9.34 3.09
C THR A 211 8.90 -9.22 1.58
N MET A 212 8.33 -10.24 0.94
CA MET A 212 8.22 -10.28 -0.53
C MET A 212 6.84 -10.74 -0.99
N GLN A 213 6.49 -10.29 -2.20
CA GLN A 213 5.35 -10.76 -2.98
C GLN A 213 5.82 -11.26 -4.34
N LYS A 214 4.91 -11.85 -5.13
CA LYS A 214 5.27 -12.60 -6.35
C LYS A 214 5.66 -11.74 -7.56
N ILE A 215 5.24 -10.45 -7.59
CA ILE A 215 5.40 -9.61 -8.78
C ILE A 215 6.26 -8.40 -8.42
N LYS A 216 7.36 -8.22 -9.15
CA LYS A 216 8.28 -7.10 -8.95
C LYS A 216 7.68 -5.79 -9.47
N VAL A 217 7.73 -4.75 -8.64
CA VAL A 217 7.35 -3.38 -8.99
C VAL A 217 8.58 -2.56 -9.38
N ALA A 218 9.60 -2.51 -8.53
CA ALA A 218 10.79 -1.68 -8.71
C ALA A 218 12.00 -2.28 -7.99
N ASP A 219 13.20 -1.89 -8.40
CA ASP A 219 14.43 -2.10 -7.62
C ASP A 219 14.52 -1.07 -6.49
N ILE A 220 15.41 -1.32 -5.50
CA ILE A 220 15.59 -0.40 -4.36
C ILE A 220 16.14 0.95 -4.82
N ASP A 221 16.99 0.97 -5.82
CA ASP A 221 17.61 2.16 -6.40
C ASP A 221 16.65 3.04 -7.23
N GLU A 222 15.45 2.54 -7.53
CA GLU A 222 14.36 3.34 -8.11
C GLU A 222 13.55 4.11 -7.05
N LEU A 223 13.88 3.94 -5.76
CA LEU A 223 13.24 4.62 -4.63
C LEU A 223 14.21 5.63 -4.03
N ASP A 224 13.73 6.84 -3.75
CA ASP A 224 14.52 7.88 -3.07
C ASP A 224 14.38 7.81 -1.55
N ILE A 225 13.15 7.57 -1.07
CA ILE A 225 12.83 7.61 0.36
C ILE A 225 11.91 6.44 0.72
N MET A 226 12.18 5.82 1.86
CA MET A 226 11.24 4.94 2.55
C MET A 226 10.83 5.56 3.88
N ILE A 227 9.53 5.67 4.13
CA ILE A 227 8.98 6.20 5.38
C ILE A 227 8.30 5.08 6.15
N THR A 228 8.72 4.92 7.41
CA THR A 228 8.13 3.95 8.34
C THR A 228 7.79 4.61 9.67
N GLU A 229 7.11 3.86 10.56
CA GLU A 229 6.85 4.30 11.93
C GLU A 229 8.07 4.21 12.84
N LEU A 230 9.09 3.41 12.47
CA LEU A 230 10.30 3.22 13.27
C LEU A 230 11.29 4.39 13.11
N ASP A 231 12.28 4.43 14.02
CA ASP A 231 13.43 5.33 13.88
C ASP A 231 14.32 4.84 12.72
N ALA A 232 14.82 5.78 11.92
CA ALA A 232 15.73 5.48 10.81
C ALA A 232 17.06 4.83 11.26
N LYS A 233 17.38 4.85 12.55
CA LYS A 233 18.58 4.23 13.12
C LYS A 233 18.46 2.73 13.40
N GLU A 234 17.25 2.18 13.29
CA GLU A 234 17.04 0.75 13.50
C GLU A 234 17.87 -0.08 12.49
N GLU A 235 18.51 -1.14 13.00
CA GLU A 235 19.41 -2.02 12.23
C GLU A 235 18.72 -2.66 11.00
N ILE A 236 17.42 -2.87 11.08
CA ILE A 236 16.63 -3.43 9.96
C ILE A 236 16.77 -2.62 8.66
N PHE A 237 17.16 -1.34 8.75
CA PHE A 237 17.28 -0.44 7.62
C PHE A 237 18.71 -0.29 7.08
N ASP A 238 19.73 -0.86 7.74
CA ASP A 238 21.13 -0.62 7.36
C ASP A 238 21.44 -1.05 5.94
N ALA A 239 21.01 -2.25 5.53
CA ALA A 239 21.20 -2.72 4.17
C ALA A 239 20.51 -1.84 3.11
N TYR A 240 19.39 -1.21 3.44
CA TYR A 240 18.69 -0.29 2.55
C TYR A 240 19.42 1.06 2.45
N LYS A 241 19.95 1.57 3.56
CA LYS A 241 20.79 2.79 3.59
C LYS A 241 22.07 2.62 2.78
N GLU A 242 22.71 1.44 2.85
CA GLU A 242 23.88 1.08 2.03
C GLU A 242 23.59 1.10 0.52
N LYS A 243 22.35 0.85 0.12
CA LYS A 243 21.85 1.00 -1.26
C LYS A 243 21.52 2.44 -1.64
N GLY A 244 21.70 3.39 -0.74
CA GLY A 244 21.40 4.81 -0.97
C GLY A 244 19.95 5.23 -0.67
N LEU A 245 19.10 4.32 -0.17
CA LEU A 245 17.72 4.65 0.19
C LEU A 245 17.68 5.48 1.48
N GLN A 246 17.10 6.67 1.40
CA GLN A 246 16.89 7.50 2.59
C GLN A 246 15.74 6.91 3.42
N ILE A 247 15.94 6.79 4.73
CA ILE A 247 14.90 6.32 5.68
C ILE A 247 14.43 7.50 6.54
N LEU A 248 13.11 7.64 6.69
CA LEU A 248 12.46 8.63 7.54
C LEU A 248 11.50 7.97 8.55
#